data_9e7727ef3ce59e58fcb6620672fb6399
#
_entry.id   9e7727ef3ce59e58fcb6620672fb6399
#
_cell.length_a   1.000
_cell.length_b   1.000
_cell.length_c   1.000
_cell.angle_alpha   90.00
_cell.angle_beta   90.00
_cell.angle_gamma   90.00
#
_symmetry.space_group_name_H-M   'P 1'
#
loop_
_entity.id
_entity.type
_entity.pdbx_description
1 polymer ?
#
loop_
_entity_poly.entity_id
_entity_poly.type
_entity_poly.pdbx_seq_one_letter_code
_entity_poly.pdbx_strand_id
1 'polypeptide(L)'
;LAVKPILDKKCFSCHNDLKAKGKFVMTSMEKFIQGGESGAAFISGNPDSSRMIQYIQLPLEHDNHMPPDGKPQLSHFEINLLHAWVKSGAAFDKKISDYNPVDTLVLLANTVTAKLPDANTDYTFKPASADLVKNLNTPFRTIFPLYTNSPALQADFFVKEYFKIEALKELNKIKEQLVALNLSKMPVRDDDLSLLSAFNNLEILNLNFTAITGAGLSNLKTCTKLKSVSLSGTKVTVESLKPILELPAIQTLYIWNTSIDETHKLELERAHPKIKFIHTLFKDESILDLSKPILVNEGILKNNDLIQLKHTLPGVAIRYTLDGPAPDSINGTPYHEPIQITETVRLRAIACKD
;
A
#
# COMPACT_ATOMS: atom_id res chain seq x y z
N LEU A 1 -12.82 -2.74 -11.33
CA LEU A 1 -12.78 -3.99 -10.55
C LEU A 1 -11.87 -3.93 -9.32
N ALA A 2 -10.88 -3.02 -9.25
CA ALA A 2 -9.93 -2.98 -8.14
C ALA A 2 -10.49 -2.27 -6.88
N VAL A 3 -11.27 -1.20 -7.04
CA VAL A 3 -11.85 -0.40 -5.94
C VAL A 3 -13.07 -1.09 -5.31
N LYS A 4 -13.98 -1.61 -6.13
CA LYS A 4 -15.24 -2.21 -5.64
C LYS A 4 -15.04 -3.28 -4.57
N PRO A 5 -14.11 -4.24 -4.67
CA PRO A 5 -13.88 -5.24 -3.62
C PRO A 5 -13.47 -4.64 -2.27
N ILE A 6 -12.77 -3.50 -2.26
CA ILE A 6 -12.42 -2.79 -1.03
C ILE A 6 -13.69 -2.22 -0.39
N LEU A 7 -14.50 -1.53 -1.17
CA LEU A 7 -15.76 -0.94 -0.71
C LEU A 7 -16.72 -2.03 -0.18
N ASP A 8 -16.85 -3.15 -0.90
CA ASP A 8 -17.67 -4.30 -0.49
C ASP A 8 -17.25 -4.83 0.88
N LYS A 9 -15.94 -5.03 1.09
CA LYS A 9 -15.42 -5.65 2.32
C LYS A 9 -15.38 -4.70 3.51
N LYS A 10 -15.11 -3.41 3.28
CA LYS A 10 -14.77 -2.45 4.34
C LYS A 10 -15.87 -1.44 4.64
N CYS A 11 -16.74 -1.14 3.67
CA CYS A 11 -17.67 -0.02 3.75
C CYS A 11 -19.15 -0.44 3.70
N PHE A 12 -19.53 -1.33 2.77
CA PHE A 12 -20.93 -1.65 2.48
C PHE A 12 -21.68 -2.32 3.64
N SER A 13 -20.99 -2.94 4.60
CA SER A 13 -21.62 -3.52 5.78
C SER A 13 -22.31 -2.49 6.68
N CYS A 14 -21.91 -1.21 6.60
CA CYS A 14 -22.47 -0.11 7.39
C CYS A 14 -23.15 0.95 6.52
N HIS A 15 -22.74 1.09 5.25
CA HIS A 15 -23.25 2.10 4.32
C HIS A 15 -24.07 1.47 3.20
N ASN A 16 -25.19 0.85 3.55
CA ASN A 16 -26.14 0.23 2.66
C ASN A 16 -27.57 0.69 2.97
N ASP A 17 -28.53 0.32 2.12
CA ASP A 17 -29.94 0.77 2.25
C ASP A 17 -30.60 0.36 3.57
N LEU A 18 -30.12 -0.69 4.25
CA LEU A 18 -30.69 -1.15 5.52
C LEU A 18 -30.09 -0.42 6.73
N LYS A 19 -28.81 -0.04 6.66
CA LYS A 19 -28.08 0.58 7.79
C LYS A 19 -27.80 2.06 7.62
N ALA A 20 -27.55 2.53 6.43
CA ALA A 20 -27.30 3.93 6.03
C ALA A 20 -26.70 4.82 7.13
N LYS A 21 -25.62 4.38 7.82
CA LYS A 21 -24.98 5.19 8.86
C LYS A 21 -24.56 6.54 8.31
N GLY A 22 -24.90 7.64 9.01
CA GLY A 22 -24.70 9.00 8.53
C GLY A 22 -25.57 9.32 7.30
N LYS A 23 -26.71 8.62 7.11
CA LYS A 23 -27.57 8.69 5.92
C LYS A 23 -26.82 8.47 4.61
N PHE A 24 -25.67 7.80 4.68
CA PHE A 24 -24.79 7.54 3.55
C PHE A 24 -24.94 6.11 3.04
N VAL A 25 -25.26 5.95 1.76
CA VAL A 25 -25.42 4.67 1.09
C VAL A 25 -24.41 4.55 -0.04
N MET A 26 -23.58 3.52 0.02
CA MET A 26 -22.53 3.27 -0.96
C MET A 26 -22.86 2.13 -1.93
N THR A 27 -23.93 1.40 -1.69
CA THR A 27 -24.36 0.25 -2.52
C THR A 27 -25.08 0.66 -3.80
N SER A 28 -25.52 1.91 -3.90
CA SER A 28 -26.07 2.54 -5.11
C SER A 28 -25.14 3.66 -5.58
N MET A 29 -24.75 3.64 -6.84
CA MET A 29 -23.89 4.68 -7.44
C MET A 29 -24.51 6.08 -7.26
N GLU A 30 -25.79 6.22 -7.53
CA GLU A 30 -26.52 7.48 -7.43
C GLU A 30 -26.48 8.03 -5.99
N LYS A 31 -26.80 7.19 -4.99
CA LYS A 31 -26.76 7.56 -3.56
C LYS A 31 -25.33 7.80 -3.07
N PHE A 32 -24.34 7.07 -3.60
CA PHE A 32 -22.94 7.28 -3.25
C PHE A 32 -22.45 8.67 -3.71
N ILE A 33 -22.82 9.08 -4.94
CA ILE A 33 -22.50 10.42 -5.48
C ILE A 33 -23.22 11.50 -4.68
N GLN A 34 -24.49 11.27 -4.33
CA GLN A 34 -25.30 12.20 -3.52
C GLN A 34 -24.66 12.48 -2.16
N GLY A 35 -24.01 11.46 -1.56
CA GLY A 35 -23.39 11.55 -0.25
C GLY A 35 -24.36 11.30 0.91
N GLY A 36 -23.98 11.71 2.11
CA GLY A 36 -24.74 11.53 3.35
C GLY A 36 -25.10 12.84 4.04
N GLU A 37 -25.48 12.77 5.32
CA GLU A 37 -25.84 13.95 6.13
C GLU A 37 -24.71 14.98 6.25
N SER A 38 -23.47 14.54 6.11
CA SER A 38 -22.29 15.42 6.09
C SER A 38 -21.99 15.99 4.68
N GLY A 39 -22.82 15.72 3.66
CA GLY A 39 -22.64 16.12 2.28
C GLY A 39 -21.88 15.08 1.44
N ALA A 40 -21.28 15.51 0.33
CA ALA A 40 -20.58 14.64 -0.60
C ALA A 40 -19.45 13.87 0.07
N ALA A 41 -19.38 12.56 -0.21
CA ALA A 41 -18.35 11.69 0.35
C ALA A 41 -16.99 11.91 -0.32
N PHE A 42 -16.98 12.28 -1.58
CA PHE A 42 -15.77 12.57 -2.34
C PHE A 42 -15.98 13.73 -3.32
N ILE A 43 -14.89 14.37 -3.69
CA ILE A 43 -14.83 15.41 -4.72
C ILE A 43 -13.96 14.84 -5.85
N SER A 44 -14.57 14.62 -7.00
CA SER A 44 -13.91 14.06 -8.18
C SER A 44 -12.64 14.85 -8.53
N GLY A 45 -11.52 14.17 -8.67
CA GLY A 45 -10.22 14.76 -8.93
C GLY A 45 -9.51 15.40 -7.73
N ASN A 46 -10.18 15.48 -6.55
CA ASN A 46 -9.61 16.10 -5.35
C ASN A 46 -9.74 15.18 -4.12
N PRO A 47 -8.84 14.21 -3.95
CA PRO A 47 -8.88 13.28 -2.82
C PRO A 47 -8.70 13.97 -1.47
N ASP A 48 -7.83 14.99 -1.38
CA ASP A 48 -7.52 15.67 -0.10
C ASP A 48 -8.72 16.42 0.49
N SER A 49 -9.62 16.90 -0.37
CA SER A 49 -10.87 17.53 0.04
C SER A 49 -12.03 16.52 0.14
N SER A 50 -11.79 15.25 -0.11
CA SER A 50 -12.80 14.20 -0.08
C SER A 50 -12.91 13.59 1.31
N ARG A 51 -14.08 13.75 1.96
CA ARG A 51 -14.31 13.26 3.33
C ARG A 51 -14.03 11.77 3.49
N MET A 52 -14.39 10.97 2.50
CA MET A 52 -14.10 9.54 2.52
C MET A 52 -12.59 9.31 2.70
N ILE A 53 -11.75 10.03 1.96
CA ILE A 53 -10.29 9.92 2.07
C ILE A 53 -9.80 10.46 3.41
N GLN A 54 -10.31 11.60 3.85
CA GLN A 54 -9.96 12.18 5.14
C GLN A 54 -10.27 11.21 6.29
N TYR A 55 -11.48 10.62 6.32
CA TYR A 55 -11.92 9.76 7.42
C TYR A 55 -11.17 8.43 7.50
N ILE A 56 -10.77 7.85 6.35
CA ILE A 56 -9.96 6.62 6.36
C ILE A 56 -8.49 6.86 6.75
N GLN A 57 -8.04 8.11 6.80
CA GLN A 57 -6.69 8.51 7.18
C GLN A 57 -6.59 9.05 8.61
N LEU A 58 -7.72 9.25 9.30
CA LEU A 58 -7.71 9.69 10.70
C LEU A 58 -7.04 8.63 11.60
N PRO A 59 -6.53 9.03 12.77
CA PRO A 59 -6.12 8.07 13.80
C PRO A 59 -7.27 7.12 14.18
N LEU A 60 -6.94 5.87 14.50
CA LEU A 60 -7.94 4.83 14.80
C LEU A 60 -8.88 5.22 15.96
N GLU A 61 -8.35 5.96 16.93
CA GLU A 61 -9.05 6.44 18.12
C GLU A 61 -9.98 7.64 17.85
N HIS A 62 -9.96 8.18 16.63
CA HIS A 62 -10.76 9.33 16.29
C HIS A 62 -12.21 8.93 15.97
N ASP A 63 -13.22 9.60 16.54
CA ASP A 63 -14.64 9.27 16.40
C ASP A 63 -15.12 9.17 14.95
N ASN A 64 -14.53 9.94 14.05
CA ASN A 64 -14.84 9.93 12.62
C ASN A 64 -13.95 8.99 11.80
N HIS A 65 -13.03 8.22 12.42
CA HIS A 65 -12.23 7.25 11.69
C HIS A 65 -13.11 6.18 11.02
N MET A 66 -12.83 5.86 9.77
CA MET A 66 -13.57 4.85 9.00
C MET A 66 -12.60 3.84 8.35
N PRO A 67 -12.88 2.54 8.49
CA PRO A 67 -13.90 1.91 9.34
C PRO A 67 -13.63 2.15 10.84
N PRO A 68 -14.67 2.23 11.70
CA PRO A 68 -14.47 2.47 13.13
C PRO A 68 -13.68 1.35 13.79
N ASP A 69 -13.11 1.62 14.95
CA ASP A 69 -12.39 0.62 15.74
C ASP A 69 -13.23 -0.66 15.94
N GLY A 70 -12.54 -1.80 15.99
CA GLY A 70 -13.16 -3.13 16.03
C GLY A 70 -13.72 -3.64 14.70
N LYS A 71 -13.54 -2.90 13.60
CA LYS A 71 -13.83 -3.35 12.23
C LYS A 71 -12.54 -3.59 11.44
N PRO A 72 -12.57 -4.44 10.38
CA PRO A 72 -11.41 -4.66 9.52
C PRO A 72 -10.93 -3.35 8.90
N GLN A 73 -9.75 -2.89 9.30
CA GLN A 73 -9.13 -1.65 8.84
C GLN A 73 -8.62 -1.76 7.39
N LEU A 74 -8.51 -0.61 6.71
CA LEU A 74 -7.87 -0.55 5.40
C LEU A 74 -6.35 -0.66 5.56
N SER A 75 -5.73 -1.41 4.66
CA SER A 75 -4.27 -1.38 4.50
C SER A 75 -3.84 -0.06 3.83
N HIS A 76 -2.59 0.33 4.01
CA HIS A 76 -2.02 1.50 3.31
C HIS A 76 -2.20 1.40 1.79
N PHE A 77 -2.10 0.19 1.25
CA PHE A 77 -2.33 -0.06 -0.16
C PHE A 77 -3.79 0.24 -0.57
N GLU A 78 -4.78 -0.23 0.19
CA GLU A 78 -6.20 0.02 -0.07
C GLU A 78 -6.52 1.51 0.02
N ILE A 79 -5.91 2.23 0.98
CA ILE A 79 -6.02 3.69 1.11
C ILE A 79 -5.46 4.39 -0.14
N ASN A 80 -4.25 4.02 -0.57
CA ASN A 80 -3.62 4.60 -1.75
C ASN A 80 -4.42 4.34 -3.03
N LEU A 81 -5.01 3.15 -3.16
CA LEU A 81 -5.85 2.83 -4.31
C LEU A 81 -7.15 3.65 -4.34
N LEU A 82 -7.80 3.84 -3.20
CA LEU A 82 -8.97 4.70 -3.07
C LEU A 82 -8.63 6.16 -3.37
N HIS A 83 -7.50 6.64 -2.85
CA HIS A 83 -6.99 7.98 -3.13
C HIS A 83 -6.74 8.19 -4.63
N ALA A 84 -6.01 7.27 -5.28
CA ALA A 84 -5.75 7.33 -6.72
C ALA A 84 -7.04 7.25 -7.55
N TRP A 85 -8.02 6.45 -7.13
CA TRP A 85 -9.33 6.39 -7.79
C TRP A 85 -10.07 7.73 -7.73
N VAL A 86 -10.11 8.38 -6.56
CA VAL A 86 -10.71 9.72 -6.43
C VAL A 86 -9.94 10.74 -7.26
N LYS A 87 -8.62 10.70 -7.25
CA LYS A 87 -7.75 11.60 -8.04
C LYS A 87 -7.99 11.45 -9.55
N SER A 88 -8.24 10.22 -10.02
CA SER A 88 -8.56 9.92 -11.43
C SER A 88 -10.02 10.20 -11.81
N GLY A 89 -10.77 10.88 -10.96
CA GLY A 89 -12.14 11.31 -11.25
C GLY A 89 -13.25 10.46 -10.63
N ALA A 90 -12.92 9.43 -9.83
CA ALA A 90 -13.87 8.55 -9.14
C ALA A 90 -14.94 7.92 -10.06
N ALA A 91 -14.56 7.52 -11.27
CA ALA A 91 -15.48 6.93 -12.24
C ALA A 91 -15.94 5.53 -11.78
N PHE A 92 -17.23 5.26 -11.89
CA PHE A 92 -17.85 3.99 -11.48
C PHE A 92 -18.01 3.02 -12.65
N ASP A 93 -18.04 3.52 -13.87
CA ASP A 93 -18.32 2.82 -15.12
C ASP A 93 -17.06 2.48 -15.92
N LYS A 94 -15.93 3.12 -15.60
CA LYS A 94 -14.67 2.88 -16.30
C LYS A 94 -13.97 1.60 -15.82
N LYS A 95 -13.40 0.87 -16.76
CA LYS A 95 -12.48 -0.23 -16.51
C LYS A 95 -11.06 0.32 -16.36
N ILE A 96 -10.19 -0.41 -15.69
CA ILE A 96 -8.75 -0.03 -15.57
C ILE A 96 -8.09 0.09 -16.96
N SER A 97 -8.50 -0.73 -17.92
CA SER A 97 -8.05 -0.65 -19.32
C SER A 97 -8.38 0.67 -20.04
N ASP A 98 -9.33 1.45 -19.52
CA ASP A 98 -9.80 2.69 -20.14
C ASP A 98 -8.98 3.91 -19.67
N TYR A 99 -8.04 3.69 -18.76
CA TYR A 99 -7.10 4.71 -18.26
C TYR A 99 -5.73 4.57 -18.93
N ASN A 100 -4.95 5.64 -18.89
CA ASN A 100 -3.57 5.59 -19.38
C ASN A 100 -2.77 4.55 -18.57
N PRO A 101 -2.01 3.63 -19.19
CA PRO A 101 -1.21 2.62 -18.51
C PRO A 101 -0.22 3.15 -17.47
N VAL A 102 0.17 4.42 -17.56
CA VAL A 102 1.08 5.08 -16.58
C VAL A 102 0.34 5.79 -15.45
N ASP A 103 -0.99 5.82 -15.46
CA ASP A 103 -1.74 6.41 -14.35
C ASP A 103 -1.52 5.66 -13.04
N THR A 104 -1.36 6.39 -11.94
CA THR A 104 -1.18 5.82 -10.60
C THR A 104 -2.29 4.83 -10.25
N LEU A 105 -3.53 5.11 -10.63
CA LEU A 105 -4.65 4.20 -10.45
C LEU A 105 -4.44 2.86 -11.17
N VAL A 106 -3.98 2.89 -12.43
CA VAL A 106 -3.70 1.69 -13.22
C VAL A 106 -2.55 0.92 -12.63
N LEU A 107 -1.51 1.62 -12.25
CA LEU A 107 -0.31 1.04 -11.66
C LEU A 107 -0.64 0.35 -10.33
N LEU A 108 -1.39 1.00 -9.42
CA LEU A 108 -1.85 0.42 -8.17
C LEU A 108 -2.87 -0.71 -8.42
N ALA A 109 -3.82 -0.53 -9.32
CA ALA A 109 -4.76 -1.59 -9.67
C ALA A 109 -4.06 -2.81 -10.26
N ASN A 110 -3.03 -2.61 -11.07
CA ASN A 110 -2.21 -3.69 -11.62
C ASN A 110 -1.36 -4.39 -10.55
N THR A 111 -0.98 -3.74 -9.45
CA THR A 111 -0.35 -4.44 -8.32
C THR A 111 -1.35 -5.31 -7.55
N VAL A 112 -2.64 -4.96 -7.53
CA VAL A 112 -3.72 -5.85 -7.02
C VAL A 112 -4.07 -6.92 -8.05
N THR A 113 -4.09 -6.55 -9.32
CA THR A 113 -4.38 -7.45 -10.44
C THR A 113 -3.12 -8.08 -11.02
N ALA A 114 -1.91 -7.54 -10.73
CA ALA A 114 -0.64 -8.18 -11.01
C ALA A 114 -0.56 -9.43 -10.15
N LYS A 115 -1.48 -10.27 -10.53
CA LYS A 115 -1.42 -11.72 -10.45
C LYS A 115 -1.40 -12.29 -9.05
N LEU A 116 -2.52 -12.08 -8.37
CA LEU A 116 -3.10 -13.32 -7.88
C LEU A 116 -3.15 -14.28 -9.07
N PRO A 117 -2.70 -15.55 -8.92
CA PRO A 117 -2.92 -16.57 -9.94
C PRO A 117 -4.37 -16.45 -10.43
N ASP A 118 -4.61 -16.60 -11.75
CA ASP A 118 -5.94 -16.45 -12.30
C ASP A 118 -6.96 -17.08 -11.37
N ALA A 119 -8.06 -16.39 -11.05
CA ALA A 119 -9.13 -16.94 -10.23
C ALA A 119 -9.70 -18.26 -10.80
N ASN A 120 -9.32 -18.61 -12.02
CA ASN A 120 -9.55 -19.86 -12.72
C ASN A 120 -8.39 -20.89 -12.58
N THR A 121 -7.35 -20.61 -11.77
CA THR A 121 -6.32 -21.62 -11.54
C THR A 121 -6.90 -22.71 -10.65
N ASP A 122 -7.19 -23.87 -11.22
CA ASP A 122 -7.61 -25.06 -10.50
C ASP A 122 -6.41 -25.66 -9.77
N TYR A 123 -6.34 -25.40 -8.47
CA TYR A 123 -5.36 -26.05 -7.60
C TYR A 123 -5.85 -27.46 -7.26
N THR A 124 -5.03 -28.46 -7.55
CA THR A 124 -5.37 -29.88 -7.37
C THR A 124 -5.08 -30.42 -5.96
N PHE A 125 -4.39 -29.65 -5.12
CA PHE A 125 -4.14 -30.05 -3.73
C PHE A 125 -5.37 -29.82 -2.84
N LYS A 126 -5.48 -30.65 -1.79
CA LYS A 126 -6.58 -30.54 -0.83
C LYS A 126 -6.44 -29.26 0.01
N PRO A 127 -7.56 -28.59 0.35
CA PRO A 127 -7.52 -27.45 1.25
C PRO A 127 -7.01 -27.86 2.64
N ALA A 128 -6.29 -26.97 3.29
CA ALA A 128 -5.95 -27.12 4.70
C ALA A 128 -7.21 -26.99 5.56
N SER A 129 -7.24 -27.70 6.70
CA SER A 129 -8.38 -27.57 7.61
C SER A 129 -8.49 -26.14 8.19
N ALA A 130 -9.73 -25.69 8.40
CA ALA A 130 -9.97 -24.35 8.96
C ALA A 130 -9.30 -24.18 10.32
N ASP A 131 -9.29 -25.21 11.16
CA ASP A 131 -8.64 -25.19 12.47
C ASP A 131 -7.12 -25.04 12.35
N LEU A 132 -6.50 -25.73 11.38
CA LEU A 132 -5.06 -25.59 11.14
C LEU A 132 -4.72 -24.15 10.72
N VAL A 133 -5.47 -23.60 9.77
CA VAL A 133 -5.27 -22.21 9.31
C VAL A 133 -5.49 -21.23 10.48
N LYS A 134 -6.55 -21.43 11.26
CA LYS A 134 -6.84 -20.61 12.45
C LYS A 134 -5.70 -20.67 13.46
N ASN A 135 -5.16 -21.85 13.75
CA ASN A 135 -4.07 -22.05 14.72
C ASN A 135 -2.73 -21.50 14.23
N LEU A 136 -2.54 -21.37 12.92
CA LEU A 136 -1.36 -20.76 12.33
C LEU A 136 -1.45 -19.22 12.26
N ASN A 137 -2.64 -18.64 12.41
CA ASN A 137 -2.80 -17.19 12.53
C ASN A 137 -2.33 -16.71 13.90
N THR A 138 -1.61 -15.58 13.90
CA THR A 138 -1.07 -14.94 15.11
C THR A 138 -1.27 -13.42 15.00
N PRO A 139 -1.05 -12.64 16.08
CA PRO A 139 -1.11 -11.17 15.98
C PRO A 139 -0.13 -10.54 14.98
N PHE A 140 0.87 -11.30 14.50
CA PHE A 140 1.91 -10.82 13.58
C PHE A 140 2.02 -11.63 12.27
N ARG A 141 1.11 -12.59 12.07
CA ARG A 141 1.02 -13.38 10.84
C ARG A 141 -0.44 -13.68 10.53
N THR A 142 -0.87 -13.41 9.31
CA THR A 142 -2.19 -13.77 8.81
C THR A 142 -2.07 -14.75 7.65
N ILE A 143 -2.84 -15.84 7.71
CA ILE A 143 -2.95 -16.84 6.65
C ILE A 143 -4.40 -16.89 6.21
N PHE A 144 -4.64 -16.76 4.92
CA PHE A 144 -5.99 -16.70 4.35
C PHE A 144 -6.00 -17.30 2.93
N PRO A 145 -7.18 -17.76 2.46
CA PRO A 145 -7.33 -18.22 1.09
C PRO A 145 -7.01 -17.11 0.09
N LEU A 146 -6.30 -17.47 -0.98
CA LEU A 146 -5.90 -16.55 -2.03
C LEU A 146 -7.12 -15.88 -2.69
N TYR A 147 -8.21 -16.61 -2.85
CA TYR A 147 -9.55 -16.12 -3.21
C TYR A 147 -10.64 -16.96 -2.54
N THR A 148 -11.86 -16.48 -2.61
CA THR A 148 -13.02 -17.18 -2.03
C THR A 148 -13.09 -18.62 -2.53
N ASN A 149 -13.14 -19.57 -1.58
CA ASN A 149 -13.16 -21.03 -1.84
C ASN A 149 -11.89 -21.61 -2.49
N SER A 150 -10.79 -20.88 -2.57
CA SER A 150 -9.53 -21.44 -3.05
C SER A 150 -8.87 -22.30 -1.99
N PRO A 151 -8.31 -23.48 -2.36
CA PRO A 151 -7.45 -24.25 -1.46
C PRO A 151 -6.06 -23.63 -1.31
N ALA A 152 -5.68 -22.69 -2.20
CA ALA A 152 -4.41 -21.99 -2.16
C ALA A 152 -4.43 -20.90 -1.08
N LEU A 153 -3.34 -20.83 -0.31
CA LEU A 153 -3.19 -19.93 0.81
C LEU A 153 -2.12 -18.87 0.54
N GLN A 154 -2.37 -17.68 1.05
CA GLN A 154 -1.40 -16.62 1.22
C GLN A 154 -1.04 -16.49 2.70
N ALA A 155 0.24 -16.27 3.00
CA ALA A 155 0.72 -15.93 4.33
C ALA A 155 1.38 -14.55 4.29
N ASP A 156 0.91 -13.63 5.13
CA ASP A 156 1.46 -12.30 5.31
C ASP A 156 2.05 -12.17 6.71
N PHE A 157 3.30 -11.72 6.79
CA PHE A 157 3.95 -11.34 8.03
C PHE A 157 3.96 -9.82 8.14
N PHE A 158 3.67 -9.34 9.33
CA PHE A 158 3.69 -7.93 9.70
C PHE A 158 4.17 -7.80 11.14
N VAL A 159 4.52 -6.58 11.58
CA VAL A 159 5.10 -6.29 12.89
C VAL A 159 6.49 -6.91 13.07
N LYS A 160 7.47 -6.25 12.47
CA LYS A 160 8.90 -6.63 12.43
C LYS A 160 9.47 -7.06 13.80
N GLU A 161 9.04 -6.39 14.88
CA GLU A 161 9.52 -6.58 16.24
C GLU A 161 9.18 -7.96 16.81
N TYR A 162 8.12 -8.58 16.32
CA TYR A 162 7.68 -9.91 16.76
C TYR A 162 8.03 -11.03 15.77
N PHE A 163 8.62 -10.67 14.63
CA PHE A 163 9.02 -11.68 13.65
C PHE A 163 10.15 -12.55 14.19
N LYS A 164 9.93 -13.86 14.16
CA LYS A 164 10.94 -14.88 14.43
C LYS A 164 11.04 -15.81 13.24
N ILE A 165 12.26 -16.15 12.85
CA ILE A 165 12.50 -17.00 11.68
C ILE A 165 11.87 -18.38 11.81
N GLU A 166 11.71 -18.90 13.03
CA GLU A 166 11.03 -20.16 13.33
C GLU A 166 9.57 -20.17 12.86
N ALA A 167 8.93 -18.99 12.79
CA ALA A 167 7.57 -18.87 12.31
C ALA A 167 7.41 -19.27 10.82
N LEU A 168 8.49 -19.23 10.04
CA LEU A 168 8.52 -19.76 8.67
C LEU A 168 8.48 -21.29 8.67
N LYS A 169 9.13 -21.94 9.65
CA LYS A 169 9.12 -23.41 9.76
C LYS A 169 7.72 -23.96 10.06
N GLU A 170 6.89 -23.16 10.77
CA GLU A 170 5.50 -23.55 11.06
C GLU A 170 4.65 -23.65 9.79
N LEU A 171 4.99 -22.88 8.73
CA LEU A 171 4.31 -22.94 7.45
C LEU A 171 4.49 -24.27 6.71
N ASN A 172 5.45 -25.11 7.12
CA ASN A 172 5.58 -26.47 6.59
C ASN A 172 4.30 -27.30 6.76
N LYS A 173 3.46 -26.97 7.75
CA LYS A 173 2.16 -27.63 7.97
C LYS A 173 1.16 -27.37 6.83
N ILE A 174 1.39 -26.32 6.04
CA ILE A 174 0.56 -25.91 4.89
C ILE A 174 1.40 -25.75 3.63
N LYS A 175 2.56 -26.40 3.54
CA LYS A 175 3.52 -26.22 2.42
C LYS A 175 2.91 -26.51 1.04
N GLU A 176 1.94 -27.41 0.96
CA GLU A 176 1.25 -27.76 -0.29
C GLU A 176 0.27 -26.64 -0.70
N GLN A 177 -0.36 -25.98 0.27
CA GLN A 177 -1.36 -24.94 0.04
C GLN A 177 -0.75 -23.55 -0.07
N LEU A 178 0.51 -23.35 0.39
CA LEU A 178 1.16 -22.04 0.40
C LEU A 178 1.59 -21.65 -1.02
N VAL A 179 0.86 -20.71 -1.60
CA VAL A 179 1.06 -20.20 -2.98
C VAL A 179 1.61 -18.78 -2.98
N ALA A 180 1.29 -17.98 -1.97
CA ALA A 180 1.81 -16.62 -1.84
C ALA A 180 2.39 -16.39 -0.44
N LEU A 181 3.57 -15.76 -0.39
CA LEU A 181 4.26 -15.45 0.86
C LEU A 181 4.76 -14.01 0.85
N ASN A 182 4.34 -13.24 1.84
CA ASN A 182 4.76 -11.86 2.02
C ASN A 182 5.61 -11.72 3.29
N LEU A 183 6.90 -11.40 3.08
CA LEU A 183 7.91 -11.15 4.11
C LEU A 183 8.45 -9.71 4.02
N SER A 184 7.72 -8.82 3.35
CA SER A 184 8.15 -7.43 3.17
C SER A 184 8.45 -6.76 4.52
N LYS A 185 9.59 -6.07 4.58
CA LYS A 185 10.10 -5.37 5.78
C LYS A 185 10.43 -6.28 6.98
N MET A 186 10.34 -7.61 6.81
CA MET A 186 10.79 -8.54 7.87
C MET A 186 12.33 -8.64 7.87
N PRO A 187 12.95 -8.95 9.01
CA PRO A 187 14.41 -9.03 9.15
C PRO A 187 14.96 -10.36 8.57
N VAL A 188 14.54 -10.70 7.35
CA VAL A 188 14.97 -11.88 6.61
C VAL A 188 16.32 -11.63 5.94
N ARG A 189 17.23 -12.60 6.03
CA ARG A 189 18.59 -12.62 5.45
C ARG A 189 18.75 -13.75 4.44
N ASP A 190 19.86 -13.76 3.72
CA ASP A 190 20.15 -14.76 2.70
C ASP A 190 20.09 -16.21 3.22
N ASP A 191 20.63 -16.48 4.41
CA ASP A 191 20.62 -17.82 5.02
C ASP A 191 19.20 -18.34 5.30
N ASP A 192 18.29 -17.43 5.60
CA ASP A 192 16.90 -17.74 5.93
C ASP A 192 16.13 -18.26 4.70
N LEU A 193 16.56 -17.91 3.49
CA LEU A 193 15.92 -18.33 2.25
C LEU A 193 15.97 -19.84 2.05
N SER A 194 16.87 -20.54 2.72
CA SER A 194 16.92 -22.01 2.73
C SER A 194 15.62 -22.64 3.23
N LEU A 195 14.90 -21.97 4.14
CA LEU A 195 13.61 -22.42 4.68
C LEU A 195 12.49 -22.39 3.62
N LEU A 196 12.63 -21.56 2.59
CA LEU A 196 11.64 -21.42 1.53
C LEU A 196 11.71 -22.56 0.51
N SER A 197 12.82 -23.31 0.48
CA SER A 197 13.00 -24.45 -0.43
C SER A 197 11.97 -25.55 -0.28
N ALA A 198 11.25 -25.59 0.84
CA ALA A 198 10.17 -26.55 1.09
C ALA A 198 8.83 -26.19 0.41
N PHE A 199 8.68 -24.95 -0.09
CA PHE A 199 7.41 -24.44 -0.61
C PHE A 199 7.33 -24.57 -2.14
N ASN A 200 7.25 -25.78 -2.65
CA ASN A 200 7.29 -26.08 -4.09
C ASN A 200 6.10 -25.52 -4.89
N ASN A 201 5.00 -25.16 -4.23
CA ASN A 201 3.82 -24.55 -4.85
C ASN A 201 3.84 -23.00 -4.78
N LEU A 202 4.91 -22.40 -4.26
CA LEU A 202 5.01 -20.96 -4.14
C LEU A 202 5.06 -20.31 -5.53
N GLU A 203 4.13 -19.41 -5.80
CA GLU A 203 4.01 -18.67 -7.06
C GLU A 203 4.36 -17.17 -6.89
N ILE A 204 4.12 -16.63 -5.69
CA ILE A 204 4.34 -15.21 -5.38
C ILE A 204 5.17 -15.11 -4.12
N LEU A 205 6.31 -14.41 -4.21
CA LEU A 205 7.19 -14.15 -3.07
C LEU A 205 7.51 -12.66 -2.97
N ASN A 206 7.20 -12.07 -1.82
CA ASN A 206 7.54 -10.67 -1.55
C ASN A 206 8.61 -10.60 -0.46
N LEU A 207 9.80 -10.12 -0.83
CA LEU A 207 10.97 -9.89 0.01
C LEU A 207 11.38 -8.40 0.03
N ASN A 208 10.46 -7.49 -0.29
CA ASN A 208 10.76 -6.06 -0.33
C ASN A 208 11.28 -5.56 1.02
N PHE A 209 12.31 -4.71 0.97
CA PHE A 209 12.90 -4.07 2.15
C PHE A 209 13.37 -5.07 3.23
N THR A 210 13.80 -6.26 2.81
CA THR A 210 14.49 -7.23 3.67
C THR A 210 16.00 -7.03 3.63
N ALA A 211 16.74 -7.76 4.46
CA ALA A 211 18.19 -7.65 4.57
C ALA A 211 18.97 -8.57 3.58
N ILE A 212 18.29 -9.09 2.55
CA ILE A 212 18.92 -9.97 1.56
C ILE A 212 19.85 -9.20 0.62
N THR A 213 20.95 -9.85 0.25
CA THR A 213 21.91 -9.37 -0.75
C THR A 213 21.80 -10.13 -2.07
N GLY A 214 21.08 -11.25 -2.04
CA GLY A 214 20.90 -12.16 -3.17
C GLY A 214 21.76 -13.42 -3.12
N ALA A 215 22.74 -13.51 -2.21
CA ALA A 215 23.57 -14.72 -2.05
C ALA A 215 22.73 -15.98 -1.77
N GLY A 216 21.59 -15.82 -1.08
CA GLY A 216 20.66 -16.90 -0.74
C GLY A 216 19.65 -17.25 -1.82
N LEU A 217 19.53 -16.50 -2.92
CA LEU A 217 18.50 -16.71 -3.94
C LEU A 217 18.57 -18.09 -4.62
N SER A 218 19.76 -18.72 -4.62
CA SER A 218 19.94 -20.08 -5.12
C SER A 218 19.09 -21.12 -4.37
N ASN A 219 18.70 -20.86 -3.13
CA ASN A 219 17.82 -21.74 -2.36
C ASN A 219 16.39 -21.81 -2.91
N LEU A 220 16.01 -20.84 -3.77
CA LEU A 220 14.68 -20.79 -4.39
C LEU A 220 14.57 -21.65 -5.66
N LYS A 221 15.64 -22.35 -6.09
CA LYS A 221 15.63 -23.21 -7.29
C LYS A 221 14.58 -24.32 -7.24
N THR A 222 14.20 -24.76 -6.06
CA THR A 222 13.12 -25.78 -5.87
C THR A 222 11.73 -25.18 -6.04
N CYS A 223 11.58 -23.86 -5.94
CA CYS A 223 10.30 -23.18 -6.10
C CYS A 223 10.00 -22.95 -7.60
N THR A 224 9.91 -24.01 -8.37
CA THR A 224 9.79 -23.98 -9.83
C THR A 224 8.49 -23.33 -10.35
N LYS A 225 7.52 -23.13 -9.49
CA LYS A 225 6.25 -22.46 -9.81
C LYS A 225 6.26 -20.95 -9.54
N LEU A 226 7.38 -20.38 -9.06
CA LEU A 226 7.50 -18.94 -8.82
C LEU A 226 7.30 -18.15 -10.12
N LYS A 227 6.25 -17.34 -10.14
CA LYS A 227 5.86 -16.44 -11.22
C LYS A 227 6.27 -15.00 -10.96
N SER A 228 6.23 -14.60 -9.68
CA SER A 228 6.48 -13.21 -9.28
C SER A 228 7.35 -13.16 -8.02
N VAL A 229 8.45 -12.41 -8.09
CA VAL A 229 9.34 -12.16 -6.96
C VAL A 229 9.56 -10.67 -6.81
N SER A 230 9.32 -10.16 -5.60
CA SER A 230 9.55 -8.76 -5.26
C SER A 230 10.78 -8.64 -4.36
N LEU A 231 11.79 -7.90 -4.85
CA LEU A 231 13.09 -7.69 -4.23
C LEU A 231 13.39 -6.20 -4.03
N SER A 232 12.39 -5.33 -4.20
CA SER A 232 12.56 -3.88 -4.10
C SER A 232 13.11 -3.46 -2.73
N GLY A 233 14.03 -2.49 -2.72
CA GLY A 233 14.66 -2.01 -1.48
C GLY A 233 15.63 -3.00 -0.83
N THR A 234 16.10 -4.02 -1.57
CA THR A 234 17.13 -4.97 -1.13
C THR A 234 18.49 -4.65 -1.77
N LYS A 235 19.53 -5.38 -1.38
CA LYS A 235 20.89 -5.18 -1.93
C LYS A 235 21.25 -6.15 -3.05
N VAL A 236 20.27 -6.69 -3.76
CA VAL A 236 20.50 -7.62 -4.87
C VAL A 236 21.19 -6.92 -6.03
N THR A 237 22.05 -7.67 -6.73
CA THR A 237 22.77 -7.26 -7.95
C THR A 237 22.30 -8.09 -9.15
N VAL A 238 22.71 -7.71 -10.36
CA VAL A 238 22.42 -8.47 -11.59
C VAL A 238 22.94 -9.92 -11.47
N GLU A 239 24.15 -10.10 -10.96
CA GLU A 239 24.77 -11.41 -10.81
C GLU A 239 23.96 -12.29 -9.84
N SER A 240 23.49 -11.69 -8.77
CA SER A 240 22.72 -12.42 -7.75
C SER A 240 21.34 -12.87 -8.22
N LEU A 241 20.79 -12.26 -9.29
CA LEU A 241 19.49 -12.64 -9.86
C LEU A 241 19.53 -13.93 -10.69
N LYS A 242 20.70 -14.40 -11.15
CA LYS A 242 20.83 -15.57 -12.04
C LYS A 242 19.97 -16.77 -11.61
N PRO A 243 19.97 -17.20 -10.33
CA PRO A 243 19.13 -18.33 -9.92
C PRO A 243 17.63 -18.12 -10.11
N ILE A 244 17.15 -16.89 -10.04
CA ILE A 244 15.73 -16.55 -10.23
C ILE A 244 15.40 -16.45 -11.72
N LEU A 245 16.30 -15.90 -12.53
CA LEU A 245 16.13 -15.78 -13.98
C LEU A 245 16.04 -17.13 -14.68
N GLU A 246 16.63 -18.18 -14.09
CA GLU A 246 16.60 -19.57 -14.58
C GLU A 246 15.31 -20.32 -14.18
N LEU A 247 14.44 -19.75 -13.32
CA LEU A 247 13.21 -20.41 -12.92
C LEU A 247 12.23 -20.51 -14.09
N PRO A 248 11.63 -21.71 -14.34
CA PRO A 248 10.85 -21.97 -15.54
C PRO A 248 9.54 -21.17 -15.61
N ALA A 249 8.98 -20.77 -14.47
CA ALA A 249 7.69 -20.09 -14.38
C ALA A 249 7.81 -18.58 -14.16
N ILE A 250 9.03 -18.03 -13.99
CA ILE A 250 9.21 -16.62 -13.64
C ILE A 250 8.70 -15.70 -14.74
N GLN A 251 7.92 -14.70 -14.38
CA GLN A 251 7.28 -13.75 -15.28
C GLN A 251 7.51 -12.31 -14.89
N THR A 252 7.64 -12.03 -13.57
CA THR A 252 7.76 -10.66 -13.09
C THR A 252 8.76 -10.56 -11.95
N LEU A 253 9.69 -9.62 -12.05
CA LEU A 253 10.64 -9.26 -11.01
C LEU A 253 10.51 -7.77 -10.67
N TYR A 254 10.30 -7.47 -9.39
CA TYR A 254 10.29 -6.10 -8.87
C TYR A 254 11.66 -5.84 -8.24
N ILE A 255 12.43 -4.95 -8.86
CA ILE A 255 13.85 -4.68 -8.54
C ILE A 255 14.12 -3.20 -8.26
N TRP A 256 13.08 -2.44 -7.93
CA TRP A 256 13.22 -1.03 -7.60
C TRP A 256 14.07 -0.82 -6.32
N ASN A 257 14.86 0.27 -6.31
CA ASN A 257 15.73 0.60 -5.16
C ASN A 257 16.63 -0.58 -4.73
N THR A 258 17.22 -1.24 -5.71
CA THR A 258 18.25 -2.27 -5.53
C THR A 258 19.58 -1.75 -6.04
N SER A 259 20.62 -2.61 -6.11
CA SER A 259 21.89 -2.26 -6.76
C SER A 259 21.84 -2.38 -8.31
N ILE A 260 20.65 -2.52 -8.89
CA ILE A 260 20.40 -2.65 -10.33
C ILE A 260 19.86 -1.31 -10.82
N ASP A 261 20.57 -0.61 -11.67
CA ASP A 261 20.14 0.65 -12.27
C ASP A 261 19.32 0.44 -13.56
N GLU A 262 18.87 1.53 -14.20
CA GLU A 262 18.06 1.47 -15.42
C GLU A 262 18.83 0.86 -16.60
N THR A 263 20.15 1.04 -16.68
CA THR A 263 20.98 0.44 -17.74
C THR A 263 21.01 -1.08 -17.60
N HIS A 264 21.28 -1.56 -16.40
CA HIS A 264 21.23 -2.99 -16.08
C HIS A 264 19.84 -3.59 -16.32
N LYS A 265 18.77 -2.84 -15.99
CA LYS A 265 17.40 -3.28 -16.25
C LYS A 265 17.14 -3.46 -17.74
N LEU A 266 17.59 -2.53 -18.59
CA LEU A 266 17.44 -2.65 -20.05
C LEU A 266 18.21 -3.84 -20.63
N GLU A 267 19.39 -4.14 -20.09
CA GLU A 267 20.16 -5.33 -20.48
C GLU A 267 19.43 -6.62 -20.07
N LEU A 268 18.87 -6.67 -18.86
CA LEU A 268 18.08 -7.79 -18.39
C LEU A 268 16.82 -8.02 -19.25
N GLU A 269 16.11 -6.97 -19.64
CA GLU A 269 14.94 -7.06 -20.53
C GLU A 269 15.30 -7.62 -21.92
N ARG A 270 16.44 -7.21 -22.47
CA ARG A 270 16.95 -7.74 -23.76
C ARG A 270 17.34 -9.21 -23.64
N ALA A 271 18.01 -9.58 -22.54
CA ALA A 271 18.46 -10.97 -22.32
C ALA A 271 17.30 -11.91 -21.96
N HIS A 272 16.27 -11.41 -21.30
CA HIS A 272 15.13 -12.16 -20.79
C HIS A 272 13.77 -11.57 -21.21
N PRO A 273 13.42 -11.56 -22.51
CA PRO A 273 12.25 -10.83 -23.03
C PRO A 273 10.90 -11.37 -22.53
N LYS A 274 10.89 -12.57 -21.90
CA LYS A 274 9.69 -13.17 -21.29
C LYS A 274 9.46 -12.71 -19.86
N ILE A 275 10.45 -12.05 -19.23
CA ILE A 275 10.38 -11.59 -17.84
C ILE A 275 10.14 -10.09 -17.84
N LYS A 276 9.13 -9.66 -17.12
CA LYS A 276 8.84 -8.24 -16.89
C LYS A 276 9.65 -7.76 -15.69
N PHE A 277 10.52 -6.77 -15.90
CA PHE A 277 11.29 -6.12 -14.83
C PHE A 277 10.62 -4.81 -14.44
N ILE A 278 10.28 -4.66 -13.17
CA ILE A 278 9.70 -3.43 -12.60
C ILE A 278 10.80 -2.76 -11.78
N HIS A 279 11.43 -1.77 -12.38
CA HIS A 279 12.55 -1.03 -11.78
C HIS A 279 12.14 0.35 -11.27
N THR A 280 11.10 0.92 -11.79
CA THR A 280 10.57 2.14 -11.23
C THR A 280 9.92 1.82 -9.89
N LEU A 281 10.29 2.58 -8.86
CA LEU A 281 9.23 3.11 -8.05
C LEU A 281 8.18 3.55 -9.05
N PHE A 282 6.93 3.10 -8.80
CA PHE A 282 5.96 4.15 -8.96
C PHE A 282 6.68 5.39 -8.43
N LYS A 283 7.10 6.32 -9.31
CA LYS A 283 7.32 7.66 -8.81
C LYS A 283 6.07 7.88 -8.03
N ASP A 284 6.18 7.67 -6.73
CA ASP A 284 5.25 8.20 -5.80
C ASP A 284 5.42 9.70 -5.97
N GLU A 285 4.80 10.24 -7.02
CA GLU A 285 4.42 11.63 -7.10
C GLU A 285 3.31 11.89 -6.07
N SER A 286 2.76 10.88 -5.46
CA SER A 286 2.40 10.83 -4.07
C SER A 286 3.66 10.49 -3.21
N ILE A 287 4.71 11.23 -3.25
CA ILE A 287 5.17 11.87 -2.04
C ILE A 287 3.85 12.33 -1.46
N LEU A 288 3.38 11.63 -0.41
CA LEU A 288 2.28 12.13 0.39
C LEU A 288 2.64 13.59 0.60
N ASP A 289 2.03 14.46 -0.19
CA ASP A 289 2.16 15.89 0.06
C ASP A 289 1.76 15.97 1.49
N LEU A 290 2.75 16.21 2.35
CA LEU A 290 2.51 16.27 3.78
C LEU A 290 1.28 17.12 3.91
N SER A 291 0.25 16.64 4.59
CA SER A 291 -0.99 17.40 4.74
C SER A 291 -0.63 18.81 5.12
N LYS A 292 -1.34 19.78 4.60
CA LYS A 292 -1.05 21.19 4.90
C LYS A 292 -1.00 21.39 6.40
N PRO A 293 -0.11 22.24 6.90
CA PRO A 293 -0.14 22.64 8.31
C PRO A 293 -1.54 23.10 8.70
N ILE A 294 -1.96 22.74 9.88
CA ILE A 294 -3.26 23.12 10.44
C ILE A 294 -3.09 24.43 11.19
N LEU A 295 -3.93 25.40 10.86
CA LEU A 295 -4.10 26.59 11.68
C LEU A 295 -4.92 26.21 12.94
N VAL A 296 -4.33 26.34 14.10
CA VAL A 296 -4.98 25.96 15.38
C VAL A 296 -5.99 27.01 15.83
N ASN A 297 -5.79 28.26 15.41
CA ASN A 297 -6.67 29.36 15.78
C ASN A 297 -8.05 29.21 15.13
N GLU A 298 -9.09 29.51 15.90
CA GLU A 298 -10.48 29.53 15.43
C GLU A 298 -10.95 31.00 15.24
N GLY A 299 -11.77 31.24 14.24
CA GLY A 299 -12.40 32.55 14.01
C GLY A 299 -11.51 33.58 13.31
N ILE A 300 -11.84 34.86 13.50
CA ILE A 300 -11.12 35.98 12.89
C ILE A 300 -10.02 36.45 13.85
N LEU A 301 -8.78 36.39 13.39
CA LEU A 301 -7.62 36.88 14.14
C LEU A 301 -7.56 38.40 14.13
N LYS A 302 -7.19 38.98 15.27
CA LYS A 302 -7.04 40.43 15.47
C LYS A 302 -5.57 40.80 15.56
N ASN A 303 -5.31 42.11 15.53
CA ASN A 303 -3.97 42.63 15.74
C ASN A 303 -3.39 42.14 17.09
N ASN A 304 -2.15 41.72 17.09
CA ASN A 304 -1.41 41.10 18.19
C ASN A 304 -1.83 39.65 18.56
N ASP A 305 -2.75 39.04 17.83
CA ASP A 305 -2.99 37.60 18.02
C ASP A 305 -1.77 36.78 17.55
N LEU A 306 -1.61 35.62 18.19
CA LEU A 306 -0.55 34.66 17.87
C LEU A 306 -1.09 33.60 16.94
N ILE A 307 -0.54 33.46 15.74
CA ILE A 307 -0.85 32.36 14.85
C ILE A 307 -0.14 31.09 15.34
N GLN A 308 -0.90 30.04 15.53
CA GLN A 308 -0.37 28.72 15.85
C GLN A 308 -0.58 27.76 14.69
N LEU A 309 0.53 27.17 14.22
CA LEU A 309 0.55 26.14 13.20
C LEU A 309 0.90 24.77 13.82
N LYS A 310 0.22 23.74 13.39
CA LYS A 310 0.47 22.36 13.84
C LYS A 310 0.43 21.41 12.66
N HIS A 311 1.17 20.32 12.77
CA HIS A 311 1.04 19.18 11.84
C HIS A 311 0.63 17.94 12.62
N THR A 312 -0.19 17.06 12.01
CA THR A 312 -0.70 15.85 12.65
C THR A 312 0.37 14.77 12.82
N LEU A 313 1.39 14.77 11.96
CA LEU A 313 2.48 13.80 12.04
C LEU A 313 3.63 14.36 12.88
N PRO A 314 4.16 13.60 13.85
CA PRO A 314 5.33 14.00 14.62
C PRO A 314 6.59 14.06 13.72
N GLY A 315 7.49 14.98 14.01
CA GLY A 315 8.75 15.13 13.28
C GLY A 315 8.64 15.80 11.91
N VAL A 316 7.49 16.40 11.59
CA VAL A 316 7.29 17.20 10.38
C VAL A 316 7.65 18.65 10.69
N ALA A 317 8.58 19.23 9.90
CA ALA A 317 8.90 20.65 9.96
C ALA A 317 7.85 21.45 9.20
N ILE A 318 7.53 22.65 9.69
CA ILE A 318 6.65 23.61 9.01
C ILE A 318 7.48 24.80 8.56
N ARG A 319 7.30 25.23 7.31
CA ARG A 319 7.84 26.51 6.80
C ARG A 319 6.70 27.41 6.37
N TYR A 320 6.87 28.69 6.55
CA TYR A 320 5.85 29.69 6.21
C TYR A 320 6.44 30.96 5.58
N THR A 321 5.57 31.73 4.92
CA THR A 321 5.82 33.07 4.46
C THR A 321 4.64 33.97 4.81
N LEU A 322 4.91 35.22 5.13
CA LEU A 322 3.94 36.29 5.27
C LEU A 322 4.07 37.20 4.03
N ASP A 323 2.96 37.40 3.30
CA ASP A 323 2.86 38.20 2.07
C ASP A 323 3.88 37.88 0.96
N GLY A 324 4.61 36.77 1.11
CA GLY A 324 5.62 36.29 0.18
C GLY A 324 5.10 35.26 -0.84
N PRO A 325 5.98 34.76 -1.70
CA PRO A 325 5.71 33.62 -2.55
C PRO A 325 5.38 32.38 -1.73
N ALA A 326 4.82 31.36 -2.35
CA ALA A 326 4.58 30.07 -1.67
C ALA A 326 5.90 29.50 -1.13
N PRO A 327 5.98 29.11 0.15
CA PRO A 327 7.18 28.47 0.68
C PRO A 327 7.37 27.08 0.06
N ASP A 328 8.62 26.61 0.01
CA ASP A 328 9.01 25.27 -0.38
C ASP A 328 9.92 24.64 0.70
N SER A 329 10.52 23.47 0.42
CA SER A 329 11.39 22.77 1.37
C SER A 329 12.70 23.54 1.69
N ILE A 330 13.08 24.51 0.87
CA ILE A 330 14.31 25.31 1.02
C ILE A 330 13.97 26.73 1.44
N ASN A 331 12.97 27.33 0.79
CA ASN A 331 12.56 28.71 0.98
C ASN A 331 11.39 28.81 1.98
N GLY A 332 11.35 29.89 2.71
CA GLY A 332 10.38 30.15 3.77
C GLY A 332 11.00 30.06 5.16
N THR A 333 10.39 30.78 6.10
CA THR A 333 10.83 30.80 7.49
C THR A 333 10.44 29.49 8.19
N PRO A 334 11.38 28.78 8.86
CA PRO A 334 11.03 27.65 9.70
C PRO A 334 10.10 28.08 10.85
N TYR A 335 9.04 27.33 11.08
CA TYR A 335 8.11 27.56 12.17
C TYR A 335 8.55 26.80 13.42
N HIS A 336 8.96 27.54 14.46
CA HIS A 336 9.36 26.99 15.76
C HIS A 336 8.48 27.47 16.90
N GLU A 337 7.87 28.66 16.74
CA GLU A 337 7.05 29.28 17.77
C GLU A 337 5.87 30.05 17.15
N PRO A 338 4.83 30.36 17.91
CA PRO A 338 3.67 31.13 17.41
C PRO A 338 4.06 32.46 16.78
N ILE A 339 3.45 32.80 15.64
CA ILE A 339 3.76 34.00 14.85
C ILE A 339 2.86 35.13 15.32
N GLN A 340 3.44 36.20 15.79
CA GLN A 340 2.70 37.41 16.15
C GLN A 340 2.34 38.21 14.90
N ILE A 341 1.07 38.65 14.78
CA ILE A 341 0.58 39.44 13.67
C ILE A 341 0.32 40.86 14.17
N THR A 342 0.90 41.85 13.49
CA THR A 342 0.73 43.28 13.79
C THR A 342 -0.06 44.04 12.72
N GLU A 343 -0.31 43.42 11.59
CA GLU A 343 -1.05 43.95 10.44
C GLU A 343 -1.75 42.82 9.65
N THR A 344 -2.57 43.21 8.69
CA THR A 344 -3.22 42.21 7.81
C THR A 344 -2.19 41.57 6.89
N VAL A 345 -2.01 40.26 6.99
CA VAL A 345 -1.02 39.48 6.23
C VAL A 345 -1.65 38.25 5.58
N ARG A 346 -1.07 37.82 4.48
CA ARG A 346 -1.38 36.54 3.85
C ARG A 346 -0.37 35.48 4.30
N LEU A 347 -0.78 34.62 5.21
CA LEU A 347 0.02 33.49 5.62
C LEU A 347 -0.07 32.36 4.56
N ARG A 348 1.08 31.85 4.14
CA ARG A 348 1.24 30.57 3.40
C ARG A 348 2.15 29.69 4.17
N ALA A 349 1.79 28.42 4.31
CA ALA A 349 2.59 27.45 5.03
C ALA A 349 2.58 26.10 4.32
N ILE A 350 3.72 25.41 4.38
CA ILE A 350 3.87 24.03 3.94
C ILE A 350 4.45 23.18 5.07
N ALA A 351 4.20 21.90 4.98
CA ALA A 351 4.85 20.88 5.80
C ALA A 351 6.01 20.26 5.01
N CYS A 352 7.16 20.08 5.66
CA CYS A 352 8.36 19.49 5.09
C CYS A 352 8.83 18.35 6.00
N LYS A 353 9.40 17.30 5.40
CA LYS A 353 10.12 16.27 6.13
C LYS A 353 11.58 16.36 5.67
N ASP A 354 12.50 16.56 6.64
CA ASP A 354 13.93 16.54 6.40
C ASP A 354 14.40 15.13 6.04
#